data_e2320c047c95b9812e127b0f4aefd135
#
_entry.id   e2320c047c95b9812e127b0f4aefd135
#
_cell.length_a   1.000
_cell.length_b   1.000
_cell.length_c   1.000
_cell.angle_alpha   90.00
_cell.angle_beta   90.00
_cell.angle_gamma   90.00
#
_symmetry.space_group_name_H-M   'P 1'
#
loop_
_entity.id
_entity.type
_entity.pdbx_description
1 polymer ?
#
loop_
_entity_poly.entity_id
_entity_poly.type
_entity_poly.pdbx_seq_one_letter_code
_entity_poly.pdbx_strand_id
1 'polypeptide(L)'
;MSDHAIHFLGEDDFLSAMDRENRIWREKYVTNGGFTARDGIRLNYYLAEEKNPKGIVVLLHGYCEFWGKYHEFAWYLWQAGYRVYFLEQRSHGHSEGKQPNPGIVHIDNFYTYTDDLKEFMDQIVLPHAADLPRFLLAHSMGGAVSALFLGTWPGYFTGAILSSPMLKMHADDLNPAMIAEMKLSMTIEHKEKDYFPGMHDFIRTPEYDTSESLSRARYDYAFKLRLAEPDYQTSGASYGWVVAGVEVRKLILDSADRITIPITLMQAEKDSLVDASGFDD
;
A
#
# COMPACT_ATOMS: atom_id res chain seq x y z
N MET A 1 26.67 -15.78 -11.01
CA MET A 1 25.86 -15.10 -10.00
C MET A 1 26.82 -14.30 -9.15
N SER A 2 26.83 -12.97 -9.27
CA SER A 2 27.65 -12.14 -8.37
C SER A 2 26.97 -12.18 -7.00
N ASP A 3 27.65 -12.78 -6.06
CA ASP A 3 27.27 -12.84 -4.64
C ASP A 3 27.50 -11.43 -4.03
N HIS A 4 26.73 -10.46 -4.51
CA HIS A 4 26.76 -9.13 -3.92
C HIS A 4 25.79 -9.16 -2.75
N ALA A 5 26.36 -9.25 -1.55
CA ALA A 5 25.57 -9.03 -0.33
C ALA A 5 24.87 -7.67 -0.45
N ILE A 6 23.56 -7.64 -0.23
CA ILE A 6 22.80 -6.40 -0.21
C ILE A 6 23.33 -5.55 0.94
N HIS A 7 23.75 -4.32 0.62
CA HIS A 7 24.11 -3.35 1.65
C HIS A 7 22.86 -2.58 2.06
N PHE A 8 22.38 -2.82 3.26
CA PHE A 8 21.28 -2.06 3.85
C PHE A 8 21.79 -0.72 4.35
N LEU A 9 21.14 0.35 3.92
CA LEU A 9 21.54 1.72 4.26
C LEU A 9 21.29 2.03 5.74
N GLY A 10 22.30 2.57 6.40
CA GLY A 10 22.17 3.20 7.71
C GLY A 10 21.55 4.60 7.62
N GLU A 11 21.30 5.20 8.77
CA GLU A 11 20.72 6.55 8.85
C GLU A 11 21.62 7.60 8.18
N ASP A 12 22.94 7.50 8.39
CA ASP A 12 23.92 8.47 7.88
C ASP A 12 24.13 8.39 6.38
N ASP A 13 24.01 7.18 5.80
CA ASP A 13 24.27 6.93 4.38
C ASP A 13 23.03 7.15 3.50
N PHE A 14 21.84 7.09 4.11
CA PHE A 14 20.58 6.98 3.40
C PHE A 14 20.38 8.10 2.38
N LEU A 15 20.39 9.36 2.80
CA LEU A 15 20.09 10.48 1.91
C LEU A 15 21.08 10.57 0.74
N SER A 16 22.36 10.32 1.00
CA SER A 16 23.39 10.37 -0.05
C SER A 16 23.22 9.25 -1.06
N ALA A 17 22.88 8.04 -0.61
CA ALA A 17 22.64 6.90 -1.49
C ALA A 17 21.35 7.06 -2.30
N MET A 18 20.29 7.61 -1.70
CA MET A 18 19.04 7.88 -2.40
C MET A 18 19.17 8.95 -3.49
N ASP A 19 19.99 9.98 -3.25
CA ASP A 19 20.23 11.06 -4.21
C ASP A 19 21.21 10.68 -5.34
N ARG A 20 21.99 9.61 -5.17
CA ARG A 20 22.98 9.15 -6.17
C ARG A 20 22.66 7.77 -6.70
N GLU A 21 23.02 6.70 -5.99
CA GLU A 21 22.95 5.32 -6.47
C GLU A 21 21.53 4.89 -6.77
N ASN A 22 20.60 5.15 -5.84
CA ASN A 22 19.19 4.80 -6.01
C ASN A 22 18.55 5.63 -7.14
N ARG A 23 18.86 6.92 -7.26
CA ARG A 23 18.36 7.75 -8.36
C ARG A 23 18.83 7.22 -9.72
N ILE A 24 20.12 6.89 -9.87
CA ILE A 24 20.68 6.32 -11.11
C ILE A 24 19.99 4.97 -11.42
N TRP A 25 19.79 4.12 -10.40
CA TRP A 25 19.07 2.86 -10.57
C TRP A 25 17.64 3.10 -11.07
N ARG A 26 16.89 4.01 -10.44
CA ARG A 26 15.52 4.32 -10.87
C ARG A 26 15.47 4.83 -12.31
N GLU A 27 16.34 5.78 -12.67
CA GLU A 27 16.39 6.33 -14.01
C GLU A 27 16.70 5.26 -15.08
N LYS A 28 17.42 4.22 -14.72
CA LYS A 28 17.88 3.19 -15.66
C LYS A 28 17.00 1.96 -15.72
N TYR A 29 16.41 1.54 -14.61
CA TYR A 29 15.77 0.23 -14.49
C TYR A 29 14.30 0.31 -14.07
N VAL A 30 13.79 1.47 -13.69
CA VAL A 30 12.40 1.64 -13.30
C VAL A 30 11.63 2.32 -14.42
N THR A 31 10.53 1.69 -14.81
CA THR A 31 9.56 2.27 -15.74
C THR A 31 8.26 2.57 -15.01
N ASN A 32 7.59 3.64 -15.44
CA ASN A 32 6.25 4.00 -15.02
C ASN A 32 5.26 3.56 -16.09
N GLY A 33 4.15 2.97 -15.69
CA GLY A 33 3.09 2.53 -16.57
C GLY A 33 1.70 2.74 -15.97
N GLY A 34 0.67 2.50 -16.75
CA GLY A 34 -0.70 2.57 -16.29
C GLY A 34 -1.57 1.54 -17.00
N PHE A 35 -2.66 1.17 -16.35
CA PHE A 35 -3.70 0.31 -16.91
C PHE A 35 -5.07 0.85 -16.51
N THR A 36 -6.12 0.37 -17.14
CA THR A 36 -7.49 0.77 -16.84
C THR A 36 -8.20 -0.36 -16.13
N ALA A 37 -8.69 -0.08 -14.91
CA ALA A 37 -9.52 -1.00 -14.15
C ALA A 37 -10.90 -1.18 -14.82
N ARG A 38 -11.64 -2.21 -14.42
CA ARG A 38 -12.92 -2.58 -15.02
C ARG A 38 -13.96 -1.45 -15.02
N ASP A 39 -13.93 -0.59 -14.02
CA ASP A 39 -14.82 0.55 -13.87
C ASP A 39 -14.36 1.81 -14.65
N GLY A 40 -13.28 1.70 -15.44
CA GLY A 40 -12.76 2.76 -16.28
C GLY A 40 -11.74 3.67 -15.61
N ILE A 41 -11.44 3.48 -14.32
CA ILE A 41 -10.43 4.24 -13.58
C ILE A 41 -9.03 3.81 -14.03
N ARG A 42 -8.16 4.79 -14.31
CA ARG A 42 -6.77 4.53 -14.65
C ARG A 42 -5.93 4.45 -13.39
N LEU A 43 -5.19 3.35 -13.27
CA LEU A 43 -4.26 3.12 -12.16
C LEU A 43 -2.82 3.11 -12.66
N ASN A 44 -1.95 3.61 -11.80
CA ASN A 44 -0.53 3.77 -12.06
C ASN A 44 0.29 2.66 -11.38
N TYR A 45 1.38 2.25 -12.02
CA TYR A 45 2.32 1.32 -11.44
C TYR A 45 3.77 1.65 -11.83
N TYR A 46 4.70 1.13 -11.04
CA TYR A 46 6.12 1.15 -11.35
C TYR A 46 6.65 -0.28 -11.48
N LEU A 47 7.56 -0.47 -12.42
CA LEU A 47 8.23 -1.74 -12.68
C LEU A 47 9.74 -1.54 -12.62
N ALA A 48 10.41 -2.18 -11.67
CA ALA A 48 11.85 -2.33 -11.68
C ALA A 48 12.22 -3.62 -12.39
N GLU A 49 12.70 -3.50 -13.63
CA GLU A 49 12.98 -4.63 -14.51
C GLU A 49 14.32 -5.28 -14.15
N GLU A 50 14.32 -6.60 -13.95
CA GLU A 50 15.51 -7.45 -13.85
C GLU A 50 15.55 -8.40 -15.04
N LYS A 51 16.72 -8.50 -15.69
CA LYS A 51 16.86 -9.28 -16.95
C LYS A 51 16.64 -10.77 -16.77
N ASN A 52 17.14 -11.33 -15.67
CA ASN A 52 17.03 -12.76 -15.35
C ASN A 52 16.47 -12.92 -13.94
N PRO A 53 15.22 -12.55 -13.71
CA PRO A 53 14.66 -12.51 -12.37
C PRO A 53 14.48 -13.94 -11.84
N LYS A 54 14.80 -14.14 -10.56
CA LYS A 54 14.53 -15.40 -9.86
C LYS A 54 13.09 -15.52 -9.36
N GLY A 55 12.32 -14.46 -9.49
CA GLY A 55 10.92 -14.35 -9.12
C GLY A 55 10.41 -12.93 -9.30
N ILE A 56 9.14 -12.76 -9.08
CA ILE A 56 8.43 -11.47 -9.15
C ILE A 56 7.97 -11.12 -7.74
N VAL A 57 8.18 -9.86 -7.33
CA VAL A 57 7.59 -9.29 -6.12
C VAL A 57 6.63 -8.19 -6.52
N VAL A 58 5.38 -8.29 -6.05
CA VAL A 58 4.38 -7.24 -6.13
C VAL A 58 4.30 -6.54 -4.78
N LEU A 59 4.53 -5.23 -4.78
CA LEU A 59 4.49 -4.38 -3.60
C LEU A 59 3.14 -3.65 -3.52
N LEU A 60 2.48 -3.73 -2.36
CA LEU A 60 1.29 -2.94 -2.03
C LEU A 60 1.57 -2.05 -0.82
N HIS A 61 1.37 -0.77 -1.03
CA HIS A 61 1.62 0.26 -0.02
C HIS A 61 0.46 0.41 1.00
N GLY A 62 0.76 1.07 2.10
CA GLY A 62 -0.20 1.43 3.13
C GLY A 62 -1.02 2.70 2.80
N TYR A 63 -1.89 3.06 3.73
CA TYR A 63 -2.72 4.25 3.64
C TYR A 63 -1.89 5.54 3.55
N CYS A 64 -2.26 6.45 2.66
CA CYS A 64 -1.55 7.70 2.39
C CYS A 64 -0.06 7.54 2.03
N GLU A 65 0.31 6.39 1.48
CA GLU A 65 1.66 6.14 1.01
C GLU A 65 1.74 6.26 -0.53
N PHE A 66 2.95 6.25 -1.06
CA PHE A 66 3.24 6.47 -2.47
C PHE A 66 4.59 5.85 -2.85
N TRP A 67 4.86 5.72 -4.15
CA TRP A 67 6.07 5.09 -4.68
C TRP A 67 7.37 5.57 -4.04
N GLY A 68 7.51 6.88 -3.83
CA GLY A 68 8.74 7.46 -3.25
C GLY A 68 9.16 6.88 -1.90
N LYS A 69 8.19 6.43 -1.09
CA LYS A 69 8.44 5.79 0.19
C LYS A 69 9.05 4.38 0.06
N TYR A 70 8.88 3.77 -1.11
CA TYR A 70 9.35 2.41 -1.40
C TYR A 70 10.58 2.34 -2.30
N HIS A 71 11.18 3.47 -2.68
CA HIS A 71 12.37 3.52 -3.54
C HIS A 71 13.52 2.67 -3.01
N GLU A 72 13.84 2.77 -1.71
CA GLU A 72 14.89 2.00 -1.06
C GLU A 72 14.55 0.52 -1.07
N PHE A 73 13.34 0.17 -0.64
CA PHE A 73 12.94 -1.21 -0.47
C PHE A 73 12.84 -1.96 -1.82
N ALA A 74 12.28 -1.32 -2.83
CA ALA A 74 12.26 -1.87 -4.18
C ALA A 74 13.66 -2.06 -4.77
N TRP A 75 14.59 -1.15 -4.43
CA TRP A 75 15.99 -1.29 -4.84
C TRP A 75 16.67 -2.51 -4.22
N TYR A 76 16.43 -2.79 -2.94
CA TYR A 76 16.95 -3.99 -2.27
C TYR A 76 16.40 -5.26 -2.89
N LEU A 77 15.11 -5.32 -3.16
CA LEU A 77 14.49 -6.47 -3.81
C LEU A 77 15.04 -6.69 -5.23
N TRP A 78 15.24 -5.61 -5.98
CA TRP A 78 15.85 -5.69 -7.30
C TRP A 78 17.31 -6.16 -7.22
N GLN A 79 18.12 -5.64 -6.31
CA GLN A 79 19.49 -6.12 -6.05
C GLN A 79 19.50 -7.60 -5.63
N ALA A 80 18.48 -8.06 -4.91
CA ALA A 80 18.29 -9.45 -4.57
C ALA A 80 17.91 -10.34 -5.77
N GLY A 81 17.76 -9.77 -6.98
CA GLY A 81 17.47 -10.50 -8.22
C GLY A 81 15.98 -10.72 -8.47
N TYR A 82 15.10 -9.91 -7.93
CA TYR A 82 13.67 -9.94 -8.24
C TYR A 82 13.30 -8.87 -9.26
N ARG A 83 12.33 -9.19 -10.10
CA ARG A 83 11.55 -8.19 -10.82
C ARG A 83 10.52 -7.64 -9.83
N VAL A 84 10.44 -6.30 -9.72
CA VAL A 84 9.60 -5.67 -8.69
C VAL A 84 8.54 -4.82 -9.35
N TYR A 85 7.30 -5.09 -9.04
CA TYR A 85 6.15 -4.27 -9.37
C TYR A 85 5.66 -3.53 -8.14
N PHE A 86 5.28 -2.28 -8.30
CA PHE A 86 4.63 -1.47 -7.28
C PHE A 86 3.34 -0.89 -7.86
N LEU A 87 2.20 -1.23 -7.27
CA LEU A 87 0.91 -0.67 -7.65
C LEU A 87 0.61 0.54 -6.75
N GLU A 88 0.43 1.72 -7.34
CA GLU A 88 -0.21 2.83 -6.64
C GLU A 88 -1.71 2.57 -6.58
N GLN A 89 -2.21 2.25 -5.40
CA GLN A 89 -3.61 1.89 -5.20
C GLN A 89 -4.51 3.10 -5.48
N ARG A 90 -5.75 2.84 -5.84
CA ARG A 90 -6.77 3.86 -6.11
C ARG A 90 -6.75 4.99 -5.10
N SER A 91 -6.91 6.24 -5.54
CA SER A 91 -6.84 7.49 -4.76
C SER A 91 -5.44 7.85 -4.24
N HIS A 92 -4.39 7.11 -4.55
CA HIS A 92 -3.02 7.39 -4.11
C HIS A 92 -2.08 7.64 -5.31
N GLY A 93 -1.05 8.43 -5.04
CA GLY A 93 -0.02 8.71 -6.04
C GLY A 93 -0.61 9.24 -7.35
N HIS A 94 -0.12 8.73 -8.47
CA HIS A 94 -0.59 9.08 -9.81
C HIS A 94 -1.80 8.25 -10.29
N SER A 95 -2.34 7.36 -9.43
CA SER A 95 -3.58 6.65 -9.72
C SER A 95 -4.78 7.58 -9.60
N GLU A 96 -5.76 7.37 -10.49
CA GLU A 96 -7.05 8.06 -10.43
C GLU A 96 -7.94 7.54 -9.28
N GLY A 97 -9.19 7.98 -9.24
CA GLY A 97 -10.15 7.69 -8.17
C GLY A 97 -10.09 8.70 -7.02
N LYS A 98 -9.31 9.77 -7.19
CA LYS A 98 -9.25 10.88 -6.24
C LYS A 98 -10.56 11.65 -6.19
N GLN A 99 -10.86 12.17 -5.02
CA GLN A 99 -11.99 13.06 -4.82
C GLN A 99 -11.66 14.47 -5.35
N PRO A 100 -12.65 15.38 -5.47
CA PRO A 100 -12.41 16.80 -5.83
C PRO A 100 -11.35 17.44 -4.93
N ASN A 101 -11.31 17.10 -3.63
CA ASN A 101 -10.15 17.33 -2.79
C ASN A 101 -9.21 16.12 -2.88
N PRO A 102 -8.03 16.23 -3.54
CA PRO A 102 -7.13 15.10 -3.76
C PRO A 102 -6.42 14.61 -2.48
N GLY A 103 -6.52 15.36 -1.38
CA GLY A 103 -6.05 14.92 -0.07
C GLY A 103 -6.88 13.78 0.53
N ILE A 104 -8.13 13.60 0.06
CA ILE A 104 -9.06 12.61 0.60
C ILE A 104 -8.84 11.24 -0.05
N VAL A 105 -8.56 10.22 0.77
CA VAL A 105 -8.65 8.83 0.36
C VAL A 105 -10.07 8.35 0.55
N HIS A 106 -10.68 7.85 -0.52
CA HIS A 106 -12.05 7.36 -0.48
C HIS A 106 -12.19 6.02 -1.18
N ILE A 107 -13.00 5.16 -0.60
CA ILE A 107 -13.48 3.93 -1.18
C ILE A 107 -14.78 3.51 -0.48
N ASP A 108 -15.70 2.91 -1.22
CA ASP A 108 -16.96 2.42 -0.67
C ASP A 108 -16.82 1.01 -0.09
N ASN A 109 -15.89 0.21 -0.63
CA ASN A 109 -15.71 -1.19 -0.22
C ASN A 109 -14.29 -1.67 -0.58
N PHE A 110 -13.65 -2.44 0.31
CA PHE A 110 -12.31 -2.99 0.09
C PHE A 110 -12.22 -3.98 -1.07
N TYR A 111 -13.32 -4.58 -1.52
CA TYR A 111 -13.31 -5.37 -2.76
C TYR A 111 -12.89 -4.54 -3.98
N THR A 112 -13.11 -3.24 -4.00
CA THR A 112 -12.62 -2.38 -5.09
C THR A 112 -11.10 -2.41 -5.19
N TYR A 113 -10.36 -2.34 -4.07
CA TYR A 113 -8.89 -2.48 -4.08
C TYR A 113 -8.45 -3.87 -4.52
N THR A 114 -9.17 -4.93 -4.12
CA THR A 114 -8.83 -6.29 -4.53
C THR A 114 -9.14 -6.53 -6.01
N ASP A 115 -10.22 -5.94 -6.53
CA ASP A 115 -10.53 -5.97 -7.96
C ASP A 115 -9.45 -5.23 -8.77
N ASP A 116 -9.01 -4.06 -8.32
CA ASP A 116 -7.90 -3.31 -8.91
C ASP A 116 -6.60 -4.14 -8.94
N LEU A 117 -6.27 -4.82 -7.84
CA LEU A 117 -5.11 -5.71 -7.78
C LEU A 117 -5.26 -6.89 -8.75
N LYS A 118 -6.47 -7.45 -8.85
CA LYS A 118 -6.74 -8.54 -9.81
C LYS A 118 -6.52 -8.09 -11.25
N GLU A 119 -7.09 -6.95 -11.63
CA GLU A 119 -6.91 -6.39 -12.97
C GLU A 119 -5.43 -6.07 -13.24
N PHE A 120 -4.70 -5.55 -12.25
CA PHE A 120 -3.27 -5.34 -12.35
C PHE A 120 -2.50 -6.64 -12.58
N MET A 121 -2.82 -7.68 -11.84
CA MET A 121 -2.20 -9.00 -12.04
C MET A 121 -2.50 -9.55 -13.43
N ASP A 122 -3.75 -9.51 -13.85
CA ASP A 122 -4.19 -10.10 -15.13
C ASP A 122 -3.65 -9.36 -16.35
N GLN A 123 -3.65 -8.02 -16.31
CA GLN A 123 -3.28 -7.20 -17.48
C GLN A 123 -1.77 -6.92 -17.55
N ILE A 124 -1.09 -6.79 -16.39
CA ILE A 124 0.28 -6.27 -16.34
C ILE A 124 1.28 -7.33 -15.88
N VAL A 125 1.02 -8.04 -14.77
CA VAL A 125 2.02 -8.92 -14.18
C VAL A 125 2.06 -10.28 -14.86
N LEU A 126 0.91 -10.95 -14.98
CA LEU A 126 0.83 -12.32 -15.50
C LEU A 126 1.29 -12.47 -16.95
N PRO A 127 1.00 -11.55 -17.89
CA PRO A 127 1.49 -11.66 -19.27
C PRO A 127 3.02 -11.71 -19.39
N HIS A 128 3.74 -11.21 -18.36
CA HIS A 128 5.20 -11.17 -18.32
C HIS A 128 5.81 -12.07 -17.23
N ALA A 129 4.99 -12.88 -16.56
CA ALA A 129 5.45 -13.69 -15.43
C ALA A 129 6.13 -14.99 -15.84
N ALA A 130 5.79 -15.57 -17.01
CA ALA A 130 6.16 -16.94 -17.38
C ALA A 130 5.91 -17.91 -16.18
N ASP A 131 6.85 -18.82 -15.92
CA ASP A 131 6.77 -19.77 -14.79
C ASP A 131 7.44 -19.25 -13.49
N LEU A 132 7.73 -17.96 -13.42
CA LEU A 132 8.39 -17.37 -12.26
C LEU A 132 7.48 -17.42 -11.02
N PRO A 133 8.04 -17.74 -9.83
CA PRO A 133 7.31 -17.61 -8.58
C PRO A 133 6.95 -16.13 -8.33
N ARG A 134 5.74 -15.91 -7.85
CA ARG A 134 5.20 -14.58 -7.57
C ARG A 134 4.95 -14.41 -6.09
N PHE A 135 5.51 -13.37 -5.52
CA PHE A 135 5.39 -13.03 -4.11
C PHE A 135 4.64 -11.71 -3.95
N LEU A 136 3.78 -11.65 -2.95
CA LEU A 136 3.08 -10.45 -2.55
C LEU A 136 3.74 -9.90 -1.29
N LEU A 137 4.14 -8.63 -1.31
CA LEU A 137 4.68 -7.96 -0.13
C LEU A 137 3.88 -6.69 0.09
N ALA A 138 3.28 -6.57 1.27
CA ALA A 138 2.34 -5.52 1.54
C ALA A 138 2.51 -4.94 2.94
N HIS A 139 2.20 -3.65 3.07
CA HIS A 139 2.25 -2.93 4.34
C HIS A 139 0.88 -2.37 4.71
N SER A 140 0.51 -2.45 6.00
CA SER A 140 -0.65 -1.79 6.61
C SER A 140 -1.97 -2.01 5.82
N MET A 141 -2.60 -0.96 5.29
CA MET A 141 -3.78 -1.06 4.41
C MET A 141 -3.57 -2.03 3.25
N GLY A 142 -2.40 -1.98 2.59
CA GLY A 142 -2.06 -2.94 1.54
C GLY A 142 -2.05 -4.38 2.04
N GLY A 143 -1.71 -4.60 3.31
CA GLY A 143 -1.81 -5.90 3.97
C GLY A 143 -3.25 -6.40 4.12
N ALA A 144 -4.20 -5.53 4.46
CA ALA A 144 -5.62 -5.87 4.49
C ALA A 144 -6.15 -6.22 3.08
N VAL A 145 -5.80 -5.40 2.08
CA VAL A 145 -6.12 -5.68 0.67
C VAL A 145 -5.55 -7.02 0.23
N SER A 146 -4.30 -7.30 0.61
CA SER A 146 -3.62 -8.57 0.29
C SER A 146 -4.29 -9.77 0.94
N ALA A 147 -4.62 -9.70 2.23
CA ALA A 147 -5.29 -10.79 2.94
C ALA A 147 -6.66 -11.11 2.31
N LEU A 148 -7.46 -10.07 2.03
CA LEU A 148 -8.74 -10.23 1.35
C LEU A 148 -8.58 -10.78 -0.06
N PHE A 149 -7.58 -10.30 -0.82
CA PHE A 149 -7.28 -10.78 -2.17
C PHE A 149 -6.93 -12.27 -2.17
N LEU A 150 -6.01 -12.69 -1.31
CA LEU A 150 -5.54 -14.08 -1.23
C LEU A 150 -6.67 -15.05 -0.89
N GLY A 151 -7.63 -14.65 -0.03
CA GLY A 151 -8.81 -15.43 0.28
C GLY A 151 -9.87 -15.41 -0.83
N THR A 152 -9.91 -14.35 -1.64
CA THR A 152 -10.92 -14.21 -2.70
C THR A 152 -10.48 -14.87 -4.00
N TRP A 153 -9.21 -14.72 -4.39
CA TRP A 153 -8.63 -15.27 -5.61
C TRP A 153 -7.34 -16.05 -5.31
N PRO A 154 -7.44 -17.32 -4.89
CA PRO A 154 -6.26 -18.18 -4.69
C PRO A 154 -5.53 -18.45 -6.00
N GLY A 155 -4.23 -18.73 -5.92
CA GLY A 155 -3.40 -19.14 -7.06
C GLY A 155 -2.64 -18.04 -7.80
N TYR A 156 -2.85 -16.77 -7.46
CA TYR A 156 -2.08 -15.66 -8.06
C TYR A 156 -0.64 -15.59 -7.54
N PHE A 157 -0.43 -15.95 -6.29
CA PHE A 157 0.86 -15.84 -5.61
C PHE A 157 1.33 -17.19 -5.04
N THR A 158 2.66 -17.32 -4.88
CA THR A 158 3.33 -18.48 -4.32
C THR A 158 3.57 -18.32 -2.82
N GLY A 159 3.62 -17.08 -2.33
CA GLY A 159 3.79 -16.72 -0.94
C GLY A 159 3.56 -15.24 -0.71
N ALA A 160 3.36 -14.84 0.54
CA ALA A 160 3.17 -13.44 0.90
C ALA A 160 3.92 -13.06 2.17
N ILE A 161 4.31 -11.77 2.25
CA ILE A 161 4.83 -11.13 3.46
C ILE A 161 3.92 -9.93 3.72
N LEU A 162 3.28 -9.91 4.88
CA LEU A 162 2.39 -8.84 5.31
C LEU A 162 3.02 -8.15 6.53
N SER A 163 3.46 -6.91 6.32
CA SER A 163 4.09 -6.08 7.35
C SER A 163 3.05 -5.20 8.01
N SER A 164 2.85 -5.36 9.30
CA SER A 164 1.83 -4.66 10.11
C SER A 164 0.49 -4.54 9.37
N PRO A 165 -0.06 -5.67 8.82
CA PRO A 165 -1.26 -5.60 8.00
C PRO A 165 -2.44 -5.10 8.84
N MET A 166 -3.24 -4.20 8.26
CA MET A 166 -4.44 -3.64 8.88
C MET A 166 -5.57 -4.69 8.93
N LEU A 167 -5.35 -5.77 9.67
CA LEU A 167 -6.37 -6.82 9.89
C LEU A 167 -7.48 -6.34 10.81
N LYS A 168 -7.16 -5.41 11.71
CA LYS A 168 -8.09 -4.70 12.57
C LYS A 168 -7.57 -3.28 12.78
N MET A 169 -8.40 -2.29 12.52
CA MET A 169 -8.07 -0.90 12.83
C MET A 169 -8.23 -0.65 14.33
N HIS A 170 -7.39 0.24 14.89
CA HIS A 170 -7.74 0.89 16.15
C HIS A 170 -9.00 1.73 15.93
N ALA A 171 -10.12 1.21 16.37
CA ALA A 171 -11.43 1.83 16.28
C ALA A 171 -12.22 1.59 17.59
N ASP A 172 -11.50 1.70 18.71
CA ASP A 172 -12.01 1.33 20.04
C ASP A 172 -13.30 2.08 20.41
N ASP A 173 -13.50 3.26 19.83
CA ASP A 173 -14.70 4.08 20.01
C ASP A 173 -15.84 3.74 19.01
N LEU A 174 -15.61 2.88 18.02
CA LEU A 174 -16.58 2.57 16.96
C LEU A 174 -17.21 1.19 17.17
N ASN A 175 -18.30 1.14 17.89
CA ASN A 175 -19.11 -0.07 18.02
C ASN A 175 -20.07 -0.25 16.80
N PRO A 176 -20.66 -1.46 16.58
CA PRO A 176 -21.54 -1.72 15.44
C PRO A 176 -22.74 -0.77 15.33
N ALA A 177 -23.28 -0.29 16.45
CA ALA A 177 -24.40 0.65 16.44
C ALA A 177 -23.94 2.03 15.93
N MET A 178 -22.76 2.49 16.34
CA MET A 178 -22.18 3.75 15.84
C MET A 178 -21.85 3.65 14.35
N ILE A 179 -21.33 2.54 13.88
CA ILE A 179 -21.09 2.32 12.45
C ILE A 179 -22.42 2.37 11.67
N ALA A 180 -23.49 1.78 12.18
CA ALA A 180 -24.81 1.85 11.55
C ALA A 180 -25.36 3.28 11.53
N GLU A 181 -25.20 4.03 12.62
CA GLU A 181 -25.58 5.43 12.71
C GLU A 181 -24.76 6.30 11.73
N MET A 182 -23.43 6.09 11.66
CA MET A 182 -22.57 6.76 10.69
C MET A 182 -23.04 6.50 9.25
N LYS A 183 -23.33 5.24 8.89
CA LYS A 183 -23.82 4.90 7.55
C LYS A 183 -25.14 5.62 7.23
N LEU A 184 -26.06 5.67 8.20
CA LEU A 184 -27.33 6.36 8.02
C LEU A 184 -27.12 7.87 7.84
N SER A 185 -26.31 8.48 8.69
CA SER A 185 -25.97 9.92 8.61
C SER A 185 -25.28 10.25 7.30
N MET A 186 -24.29 9.47 6.89
CA MET A 186 -23.62 9.63 5.60
C MET A 186 -24.59 9.62 4.44
N THR A 187 -25.52 8.66 4.42
CA THR A 187 -26.51 8.52 3.35
C THR A 187 -27.48 9.70 3.31
N ILE A 188 -27.93 10.20 4.47
CA ILE A 188 -28.88 11.32 4.57
C ILE A 188 -28.19 12.64 4.22
N GLU A 189 -26.96 12.84 4.66
CA GLU A 189 -26.22 14.10 4.52
C GLU A 189 -25.29 14.13 3.30
N HIS A 190 -25.18 13.02 2.57
CA HIS A 190 -24.28 12.85 1.40
C HIS A 190 -22.81 13.15 1.72
N LYS A 191 -22.31 12.68 2.89
CA LYS A 191 -20.97 12.93 3.41
C LYS A 191 -19.98 11.78 3.22
N GLU A 192 -20.34 10.78 2.44
CA GLU A 192 -19.51 9.59 2.23
C GLU A 192 -18.08 9.92 1.82
N LYS A 193 -17.93 11.01 1.07
CA LYS A 193 -16.69 11.49 0.46
C LYS A 193 -16.01 12.63 1.20
N ASP A 194 -16.62 13.12 2.27
CA ASP A 194 -16.04 14.16 3.11
C ASP A 194 -14.97 13.56 4.04
N TYR A 195 -14.07 14.41 4.53
CA TYR A 195 -13.11 13.99 5.56
C TYR A 195 -13.81 13.44 6.80
N PHE A 196 -13.30 12.31 7.29
CA PHE A 196 -13.65 11.83 8.61
C PHE A 196 -13.17 12.84 9.69
N PRO A 197 -13.89 13.00 10.82
CA PRO A 197 -13.49 13.95 11.87
C PRO A 197 -12.06 13.75 12.32
N GLY A 198 -11.33 14.85 12.43
CA GLY A 198 -9.90 14.86 12.76
C GLY A 198 -8.97 14.71 11.57
N MET A 199 -9.47 14.37 10.39
CA MET A 199 -8.68 14.33 9.16
C MET A 199 -8.63 15.72 8.51
N HIS A 200 -7.54 15.99 7.79
CA HIS A 200 -7.26 17.29 7.19
C HIS A 200 -6.33 17.16 5.97
N ASP A 201 -6.17 18.23 5.24
CA ASP A 201 -5.24 18.32 4.13
C ASP A 201 -3.79 18.15 4.58
N PHE A 202 -2.92 17.79 3.63
CA PHE A 202 -1.49 17.60 3.89
C PHE A 202 -0.87 18.86 4.52
N ILE A 203 -0.29 18.68 5.70
CA ILE A 203 0.43 19.73 6.41
C ILE A 203 1.84 19.86 5.82
N ARG A 204 2.17 21.03 5.30
CA ARG A 204 3.44 21.30 4.62
C ARG A 204 4.60 21.61 5.58
N THR A 205 4.35 21.56 6.89
CA THR A 205 5.37 21.68 7.94
C THR A 205 5.74 20.27 8.41
N PRO A 206 7.04 19.93 8.51
CA PRO A 206 7.43 18.60 8.98
C PRO A 206 7.05 18.38 10.46
N GLU A 207 6.49 17.21 10.76
CA GLU A 207 6.03 16.79 12.09
C GLU A 207 6.64 15.43 12.45
N TYR A 208 7.98 15.34 12.39
CA TYR A 208 8.68 14.07 12.61
C TYR A 208 8.41 13.47 13.98
N ASP A 209 8.39 14.29 15.04
CA ASP A 209 8.28 13.83 16.43
C ASP A 209 6.92 13.16 16.74
N THR A 210 5.91 13.42 15.92
CA THR A 210 4.57 12.80 16.00
C THR A 210 4.31 11.78 14.90
N SER A 211 5.31 11.52 14.05
CA SER A 211 5.19 10.57 12.95
C SER A 211 5.46 9.13 13.41
N GLU A 212 4.94 8.16 12.67
CA GLU A 212 5.20 6.73 12.87
C GLU A 212 6.61 6.30 12.40
N SER A 213 7.44 7.23 11.93
CA SER A 213 8.77 6.91 11.41
C SER A 213 9.83 6.96 12.51
N LEU A 214 10.59 5.88 12.65
CA LEU A 214 11.76 5.83 13.54
C LEU A 214 13.06 6.33 12.88
N SER A 215 13.06 6.56 11.56
CA SER A 215 14.20 7.06 10.81
C SER A 215 13.95 8.51 10.37
N ARG A 216 14.76 9.42 10.87
CA ARG A 216 14.69 10.83 10.47
C ARG A 216 15.04 11.02 9.00
N ALA A 217 16.07 10.35 8.51
CA ALA A 217 16.48 10.46 7.11
C ALA A 217 15.40 9.97 6.14
N ARG A 218 14.73 8.85 6.46
CA ARG A 218 13.63 8.31 5.63
C ARG A 218 12.39 9.20 5.68
N TYR A 219 12.08 9.74 6.85
CA TYR A 219 11.00 10.73 7.00
C TYR A 219 11.26 11.97 6.14
N ASP A 220 12.43 12.60 6.29
CA ASP A 220 12.79 13.81 5.56
C ASP A 220 12.79 13.59 4.05
N TYR A 221 13.27 12.42 3.59
CA TYR A 221 13.24 12.03 2.18
C TYR A 221 11.80 11.94 1.65
N ALA A 222 10.94 11.19 2.32
CA ALA A 222 9.54 11.04 1.92
C ALA A 222 8.79 12.37 1.97
N PHE A 223 9.02 13.17 3.01
CA PHE A 223 8.41 14.48 3.17
C PHE A 223 8.82 15.46 2.05
N LYS A 224 10.12 15.48 1.68
CA LYS A 224 10.64 16.26 0.54
C LYS A 224 9.93 15.88 -0.76
N LEU A 225 9.73 14.60 -1.01
CA LEU A 225 9.02 14.13 -2.21
C LEU A 225 7.54 14.57 -2.19
N ARG A 226 6.84 14.48 -1.05
CA ARG A 226 5.47 14.96 -0.92
C ARG A 226 5.33 16.47 -1.13
N LEU A 227 6.32 17.26 -0.70
CA LEU A 227 6.34 18.70 -0.95
C LEU A 227 6.49 19.03 -2.44
N ALA A 228 7.27 18.23 -3.17
CA ALA A 228 7.57 18.45 -4.58
C ALA A 228 6.46 17.96 -5.51
N GLU A 229 5.70 16.93 -5.11
CA GLU A 229 4.71 16.26 -5.93
C GLU A 229 3.31 16.31 -5.28
N PRO A 230 2.39 17.15 -5.81
CA PRO A 230 1.04 17.27 -5.26
C PRO A 230 0.26 15.95 -5.22
N ASP A 231 0.49 15.05 -6.17
CA ASP A 231 -0.17 13.75 -6.23
C ASP A 231 0.21 12.83 -5.06
N TYR A 232 1.29 13.12 -4.35
CA TYR A 232 1.71 12.41 -3.14
C TYR A 232 1.16 13.00 -1.84
N GLN A 233 0.27 14.01 -1.91
CA GLN A 233 -0.23 14.74 -0.75
C GLN A 233 -1.57 14.20 -0.21
N THR A 234 -1.95 12.96 -0.55
CA THR A 234 -3.05 12.27 0.16
C THR A 234 -2.76 12.23 1.66
N SER A 235 -3.76 12.56 2.48
CA SER A 235 -3.51 12.82 3.91
C SER A 235 -4.62 12.39 4.85
N GLY A 236 -5.85 12.20 4.38
CA GLY A 236 -6.97 11.89 5.25
C GLY A 236 -8.01 10.96 4.64
N ALA A 237 -8.64 10.14 5.48
CA ALA A 237 -9.70 9.24 5.10
C ALA A 237 -11.05 9.97 5.01
N SER A 238 -11.88 9.54 4.07
CA SER A 238 -13.30 9.87 4.07
C SER A 238 -14.07 9.04 5.08
N TYR A 239 -15.29 9.45 5.40
CA TYR A 239 -16.23 8.61 6.15
C TYR A 239 -16.41 7.23 5.52
N GLY A 240 -16.60 7.15 4.20
CA GLY A 240 -16.76 5.89 3.48
C GLY A 240 -15.55 4.96 3.67
N TRP A 241 -14.33 5.52 3.56
CA TRP A 241 -13.11 4.72 3.75
C TRP A 241 -13.01 4.15 5.16
N VAL A 242 -13.31 4.96 6.20
CA VAL A 242 -13.24 4.50 7.60
C VAL A 242 -14.25 3.37 7.84
N VAL A 243 -15.48 3.52 7.37
CA VAL A 243 -16.51 2.45 7.48
C VAL A 243 -16.04 1.18 6.77
N ALA A 244 -15.58 1.29 5.53
CA ALA A 244 -15.06 0.16 4.77
C ALA A 244 -13.85 -0.49 5.46
N GLY A 245 -12.98 0.31 6.08
CA GLY A 245 -11.80 -0.14 6.83
C GLY A 245 -12.15 -0.92 8.11
N VAL A 246 -13.24 -0.58 8.78
CA VAL A 246 -13.75 -1.39 9.92
C VAL A 246 -14.37 -2.69 9.42
N GLU A 247 -15.07 -2.65 8.29
CA GLU A 247 -15.78 -3.83 7.75
C GLU A 247 -14.83 -4.84 7.09
N VAL A 248 -13.65 -4.41 6.60
CA VAL A 248 -12.73 -5.31 5.90
C VAL A 248 -12.30 -6.50 6.75
N ARG A 249 -12.17 -6.34 8.08
CA ARG A 249 -11.86 -7.46 8.99
C ARG A 249 -12.82 -8.64 8.78
N LYS A 250 -14.13 -8.37 8.80
CA LYS A 250 -15.11 -9.45 8.58
C LYS A 250 -14.93 -10.12 7.24
N LEU A 251 -14.68 -9.36 6.17
CA LEU A 251 -14.48 -9.88 4.83
C LEU A 251 -13.23 -10.78 4.75
N ILE A 252 -12.15 -10.40 5.45
CA ILE A 252 -10.91 -11.19 5.54
C ILE A 252 -11.21 -12.51 6.26
N LEU A 253 -11.82 -12.47 7.45
CA LEU A 253 -12.14 -13.67 8.23
C LEU A 253 -13.08 -14.62 7.46
N ASP A 254 -14.09 -14.10 6.77
CA ASP A 254 -15.02 -14.89 5.94
C ASP A 254 -14.32 -15.59 4.74
N SER A 255 -13.09 -15.23 4.43
CA SER A 255 -12.34 -15.76 3.28
C SER A 255 -11.01 -16.44 3.65
N ALA A 256 -10.56 -16.33 4.90
CA ALA A 256 -9.23 -16.77 5.35
C ALA A 256 -8.96 -18.26 5.10
N ASP A 257 -9.94 -19.12 5.29
CA ASP A 257 -9.84 -20.59 5.08
C ASP A 257 -9.44 -20.97 3.64
N ARG A 258 -9.59 -20.06 2.69
CA ARG A 258 -9.23 -20.30 1.28
C ARG A 258 -7.77 -19.94 0.96
N ILE A 259 -7.05 -19.38 1.93
CA ILE A 259 -5.64 -19.02 1.76
C ILE A 259 -4.79 -20.28 1.95
N THR A 260 -4.16 -20.75 0.88
CA THR A 260 -3.40 -22.01 0.88
C THR A 260 -1.88 -21.81 0.71
N ILE A 261 -1.43 -20.58 0.54
CA ILE A 261 -0.01 -20.26 0.39
C ILE A 261 0.62 -19.88 1.74
N PRO A 262 1.94 -20.06 1.91
CA PRO A 262 2.62 -19.59 3.10
C PRO A 262 2.57 -18.06 3.20
N ILE A 263 2.26 -17.56 4.40
CA ILE A 263 2.27 -16.14 4.73
C ILE A 263 3.21 -15.91 5.90
N THR A 264 4.08 -14.91 5.77
CA THR A 264 4.82 -14.35 6.90
C THR A 264 4.10 -13.09 7.36
N LEU A 265 3.61 -13.09 8.60
CA LEU A 265 3.07 -11.91 9.26
C LEU A 265 4.18 -11.26 10.09
N MET A 266 4.39 -9.97 9.90
CA MET A 266 5.30 -9.16 10.68
C MET A 266 4.47 -8.11 11.42
N GLN A 267 4.46 -8.18 12.74
CA GLN A 267 3.74 -7.26 13.61
C GLN A 267 4.70 -6.27 14.24
N ALA A 268 4.37 -4.98 14.24
CA ALA A 268 5.11 -3.99 15.03
C ALA A 268 4.80 -4.17 16.52
N GLU A 269 5.81 -4.00 17.37
CA GLU A 269 5.63 -4.02 18.83
C GLU A 269 4.79 -2.84 19.31
N LYS A 270 4.93 -1.70 18.64
CA LYS A 270 4.18 -0.47 18.91
C LYS A 270 3.54 -0.02 17.62
N ASP A 271 2.22 -0.02 17.58
CA ASP A 271 1.43 0.41 16.43
C ASP A 271 0.22 1.20 16.95
N SER A 272 0.10 2.46 16.55
CA SER A 272 -1.00 3.33 16.98
C SER A 272 -2.21 3.24 16.07
N LEU A 273 -2.08 2.59 14.90
CA LEU A 273 -3.13 2.55 13.85
C LEU A 273 -3.75 1.16 13.71
N VAL A 274 -2.97 0.10 13.93
CA VAL A 274 -3.41 -1.29 13.79
C VAL A 274 -3.51 -1.95 15.16
N ASP A 275 -4.69 -2.46 15.47
CA ASP A 275 -4.93 -3.21 16.71
C ASP A 275 -4.28 -4.59 16.62
N ALA A 276 -3.31 -4.84 17.50
CA ALA A 276 -2.55 -6.08 17.56
C ALA A 276 -3.43 -7.33 17.77
N SER A 277 -4.59 -7.20 18.44
CA SER A 277 -5.52 -8.33 18.63
C SER A 277 -6.12 -8.85 17.32
N GLY A 278 -5.94 -8.11 16.21
CA GLY A 278 -6.32 -8.58 14.88
C GLY A 278 -5.48 -9.74 14.37
N PHE A 279 -4.34 -10.03 14.99
CA PHE A 279 -3.44 -11.12 14.62
C PHE A 279 -3.76 -12.44 15.36
N ASP A 280 -4.61 -12.40 16.37
CA ASP A 280 -4.94 -13.57 17.23
C ASP A 280 -6.11 -14.39 16.68
N ASP A 281 -6.85 -13.88 15.69
CA ASP A 281 -7.99 -14.52 15.03
C ASP A 281 -7.57 -15.22 13.74
#